data_0a850844f8da574f421b7888aae21042
#
_entry.id   0a850844f8da574f421b7888aae21042
#
_cell.length_a   1.000
_cell.length_b   1.000
_cell.length_c   1.000
_cell.angle_alpha   90.00
_cell.angle_beta   90.00
_cell.angle_gamma   90.00
#
_symmetry.space_group_name_H-M   'P 1'
#
loop_
_entity.id
_entity.type
_entity.pdbx_description
1 polymer ?
#
loop_
_entity_poly.entity_id
_entity_poly.type
_entity_poly.pdbx_seq_one_letter_code
_entity_poly.pdbx_strand_id
1 'polypeptide(L)'
;MSKKKPVKPTGRGKASPKASAAGRKAAETSTEKGMIKETKTEERKAAEAIPAPLPEMEASAAIQEEVPEVVPETVPEAEPMDEAGENISSEAAPPEECYTSPRRSVVFIGSECYPFVKTGGLGDVMYALPKALVKQNCDVKVILPRYKCIPWEYQQKMIYRGSFQMDLCADGKTFYVGIMEYVWDGVVYDFIDNEEFFSTGNPYTNLIDDIPKYCYFAKAALAALNYMDWIPDIIHCHDWQAALVPVYLRTMFVNTKLTTAKTILTIHNLRFQGIYDIPTIRYWSGLPDYVFNKDALKVKYKDANLLKGGLAYANIITTVSPTYAGEIQSAYYGETLDAHMRYHSGKLRGIVNGIDYDIWNPDTDTRLYENYNITNVLDKKKENKRRLQEELGLAQDDRKFVIGLISRLTNQKGLDLVTSILSQIMDGHTQIVVLGTGDRSYEDAFRYYEHAYKGDVCSNIMYDETRAHRIYAGADALLVPSRFEPCGLTQLIAMHYGTVPIVRETGGLKDTVEPYNMYFNTGNGFTFDRYDAGLLLDAINRAKTFYFENRWCWDEMVQRDMDKNLSWENSANQYKNLYLDLTR
;
A
#
# COMPACT_ATOMS: atom_id res chain seq x y z
N MET A 1 52.57 48.55 20.06
CA MET A 1 52.86 49.84 19.42
C MET A 1 51.68 50.22 18.58
N SER A 2 50.97 51.16 19.07
CA SER A 2 50.53 52.49 18.56
C SER A 2 49.47 52.43 17.49
N LYS A 3 48.19 52.64 17.84
CA LYS A 3 47.33 53.83 17.92
C LYS A 3 47.22 54.58 16.58
N LYS A 4 45.98 54.67 16.02
CA LYS A 4 45.20 55.94 16.01
C LYS A 4 43.89 55.79 15.20
N LYS A 5 42.78 56.12 15.85
CA LYS A 5 41.55 56.74 15.32
C LYS A 5 41.80 58.27 15.26
N PRO A 6 40.88 59.18 14.84
CA PRO A 6 39.61 59.13 14.08
C PRO A 6 39.55 60.26 13.00
N VAL A 7 38.36 60.50 12.35
CA VAL A 7 37.70 61.83 12.24
C VAL A 7 36.47 61.83 11.34
N LYS A 8 35.29 62.23 11.85
CA LYS A 8 34.15 62.82 11.12
C LYS A 8 34.38 64.29 10.83
N PRO A 9 33.72 64.94 9.88
CA PRO A 9 32.55 65.75 10.17
C PRO A 9 31.46 65.84 9.07
N THR A 10 30.20 65.96 9.45
CA THR A 10 29.21 67.09 9.46
C THR A 10 28.85 67.77 8.14
N GLY A 11 27.53 67.80 7.86
CA GLY A 11 26.90 68.98 7.33
C GLY A 11 25.59 68.82 6.57
N ARG A 12 24.48 69.08 7.23
CA ARG A 12 23.25 69.82 6.94
C ARG A 12 22.68 69.93 5.51
N GLY A 13 21.36 69.75 5.43
CA GLY A 13 20.49 70.40 4.46
C GLY A 13 19.07 69.85 4.31
N LYS A 14 18.12 70.49 4.92
CA LYS A 14 16.67 70.44 4.98
C LYS A 14 15.97 70.29 3.58
N ALA A 15 14.91 69.56 3.45
CA ALA A 15 13.52 70.03 3.31
C ALA A 15 12.57 68.90 2.87
N SER A 16 11.45 68.73 3.57
CA SER A 16 10.25 68.00 3.17
C SER A 16 9.46 68.80 2.11
N PRO A 17 8.53 68.17 1.36
CA PRO A 17 7.16 68.21 1.88
C PRO A 17 6.34 66.88 1.69
N LYS A 18 5.31 66.77 2.54
CA LYS A 18 4.23 65.82 2.59
C LYS A 18 3.39 65.81 1.31
N ALA A 19 3.00 64.62 0.83
CA ALA A 19 1.76 64.40 0.07
C ALA A 19 1.25 62.97 0.28
N SER A 20 0.18 62.90 0.98
CA SER A 20 -1.01 62.04 1.03
C SER A 20 -0.90 60.56 0.64
N ALA A 21 -0.89 59.70 1.67
CA ALA A 21 -1.23 58.30 1.64
C ALA A 21 -2.76 58.12 1.83
N ALA A 22 -3.57 58.28 0.78
CA ALA A 22 -5.01 58.05 0.84
C ALA A 22 -5.61 57.38 -0.42
N GLY A 23 -4.79 56.98 -1.40
CA GLY A 23 -5.29 56.47 -2.68
C GLY A 23 -5.05 54.97 -2.97
N ARG A 24 -4.39 54.21 -2.10
CA ARG A 24 -4.04 52.79 -2.38
C ARG A 24 -4.82 51.70 -1.61
N LYS A 25 -5.68 52.10 -0.65
CA LYS A 25 -6.48 51.11 0.14
C LYS A 25 -7.86 50.81 -0.45
N ALA A 26 -8.32 51.50 -1.48
CA ALA A 26 -9.64 51.25 -2.09
C ALA A 26 -9.62 50.32 -3.31
N ALA A 27 -8.46 50.01 -3.89
CA ALA A 27 -8.34 49.14 -5.06
C ALA A 27 -8.14 47.66 -4.73
N GLU A 28 -7.52 47.33 -3.59
CA GLU A 28 -7.28 45.92 -3.19
C GLU A 28 -8.51 45.25 -2.56
N THR A 29 -9.43 46.00 -1.96
CA THR A 29 -10.67 45.42 -1.37
C THR A 29 -11.77 45.15 -2.40
N SER A 30 -11.67 45.66 -3.63
CA SER A 30 -12.64 45.43 -4.70
C SER A 30 -12.35 44.17 -5.50
N THR A 31 -11.09 43.75 -5.63
CA THR A 31 -10.67 42.52 -6.33
C THR A 31 -10.89 41.25 -5.51
N GLU A 32 -10.67 41.29 -4.19
CA GLU A 32 -10.93 40.15 -3.32
C GLU A 32 -12.41 39.83 -3.15
N LYS A 33 -13.29 40.84 -3.15
CA LYS A 33 -14.75 40.63 -3.09
C LYS A 33 -15.35 40.15 -4.41
N GLY A 34 -14.71 40.37 -5.53
CA GLY A 34 -15.09 39.86 -6.84
C GLY A 34 -14.79 38.38 -7.00
N MET A 35 -13.59 37.95 -6.64
CA MET A 35 -13.16 36.53 -6.71
C MET A 35 -13.92 35.61 -5.74
N ILE A 36 -14.27 36.11 -4.53
CA ILE A 36 -15.04 35.31 -3.56
C ILE A 36 -16.50 35.14 -3.97
N LYS A 37 -17.05 36.02 -4.82
CA LYS A 37 -18.41 35.88 -5.34
C LYS A 37 -18.50 34.92 -6.56
N GLU A 38 -17.48 34.88 -7.40
CA GLU A 38 -17.47 33.95 -8.55
C GLU A 38 -17.25 32.50 -8.10
N THR A 39 -16.35 32.23 -7.16
CA THR A 39 -16.15 30.88 -6.61
C THR A 39 -17.39 30.32 -5.89
N LYS A 40 -18.15 31.17 -5.16
CA LYS A 40 -19.39 30.73 -4.50
C LYS A 40 -20.57 30.51 -5.47
N THR A 41 -20.53 31.06 -6.67
CA THR A 41 -21.57 30.89 -7.69
C THR A 41 -21.32 29.63 -8.51
N GLU A 42 -20.07 29.21 -8.69
CA GLU A 42 -19.74 27.93 -9.33
C GLU A 42 -19.99 26.73 -8.39
N GLU A 43 -19.66 26.83 -7.11
CA GLU A 43 -19.98 25.79 -6.11
C GLU A 43 -21.52 25.60 -5.93
N ARG A 44 -22.33 26.63 -6.09
CA ARG A 44 -23.80 26.50 -6.02
C ARG A 44 -24.41 25.90 -7.29
N LYS A 45 -23.78 26.04 -8.46
CA LYS A 45 -24.25 25.41 -9.70
C LYS A 45 -23.91 23.94 -9.81
N ALA A 46 -22.89 23.46 -9.10
CA ALA A 46 -22.53 22.04 -9.02
C ALA A 46 -23.43 21.23 -8.07
N ALA A 47 -24.20 21.88 -7.18
CA ALA A 47 -25.07 21.23 -6.21
C ALA A 47 -26.53 21.02 -6.66
N GLU A 48 -26.92 21.49 -7.84
CA GLU A 48 -28.33 21.43 -8.31
C GLU A 48 -28.59 20.51 -9.52
N ALA A 49 -27.66 19.63 -9.88
CA ALA A 49 -27.87 18.64 -10.94
C ALA A 49 -28.08 17.24 -10.34
N ILE A 50 -29.28 16.95 -9.87
CA ILE A 50 -29.76 15.60 -9.60
C ILE A 50 -30.25 15.02 -10.94
N PRO A 51 -29.68 13.92 -11.48
CA PRO A 51 -30.26 13.27 -12.65
C PRO A 51 -31.56 12.57 -12.27
N ALA A 52 -32.57 12.72 -13.13
CA ALA A 52 -33.87 12.08 -13.02
C ALA A 52 -33.75 10.54 -13.05
N PRO A 53 -34.65 9.81 -12.38
CA PRO A 53 -34.63 8.35 -12.38
C PRO A 53 -34.97 7.80 -13.78
N LEU A 54 -34.26 6.74 -14.16
CA LEU A 54 -34.52 5.96 -15.36
C LEU A 54 -35.88 5.24 -15.25
N PRO A 55 -36.60 5.03 -16.35
CA PRO A 55 -37.92 4.38 -16.34
C PRO A 55 -37.79 2.88 -15.99
N GLU A 56 -38.72 2.42 -15.17
CA GLU A 56 -38.93 1.01 -14.84
C GLU A 56 -39.22 0.20 -16.10
N MET A 57 -38.43 -0.83 -16.35
CA MET A 57 -38.74 -1.85 -17.36
C MET A 57 -39.72 -2.85 -16.76
N GLU A 58 -40.88 -2.99 -17.42
CA GLU A 58 -41.93 -3.96 -17.09
C GLU A 58 -41.39 -5.40 -17.11
N ALA A 59 -41.82 -6.17 -16.12
CA ALA A 59 -41.55 -7.60 -16.00
C ALA A 59 -42.25 -8.37 -17.12
N SER A 60 -41.49 -9.04 -17.96
CA SER A 60 -42.00 -9.99 -18.96
C SER A 60 -41.98 -11.39 -18.35
N ALA A 61 -43.15 -12.01 -18.44
CA ALA A 61 -43.62 -13.36 -18.17
C ALA A 61 -42.61 -14.50 -17.94
N ALA A 62 -42.88 -15.23 -16.86
CA ALA A 62 -42.30 -16.51 -16.49
C ALA A 62 -42.57 -17.59 -17.57
N ILE A 63 -41.49 -18.25 -17.99
CA ILE A 63 -41.57 -19.56 -18.65
C ILE A 63 -41.27 -20.60 -17.56
N GLN A 64 -42.27 -21.45 -17.28
CA GLN A 64 -42.13 -22.63 -16.43
C GLN A 64 -41.42 -23.70 -17.26
N GLU A 65 -40.22 -24.10 -16.88
CA GLU A 65 -39.63 -25.38 -17.32
C GLU A 65 -39.91 -26.43 -16.25
N GLU A 66 -40.53 -27.50 -16.69
CA GLU A 66 -40.84 -28.70 -15.89
C GLU A 66 -39.54 -29.41 -15.47
N VAL A 67 -39.39 -29.65 -14.17
CA VAL A 67 -38.33 -30.48 -13.59
C VAL A 67 -38.78 -31.96 -13.67
N PRO A 68 -38.03 -32.88 -14.27
CA PRO A 68 -38.39 -34.30 -14.23
C PRO A 68 -38.16 -34.90 -12.84
N GLU A 69 -39.14 -35.61 -12.38
CA GLU A 69 -39.17 -36.40 -11.15
C GLU A 69 -38.10 -37.50 -11.16
N VAL A 70 -37.13 -37.43 -10.23
CA VAL A 70 -36.15 -38.52 -10.04
C VAL A 70 -36.73 -39.53 -9.04
N VAL A 71 -36.99 -40.73 -9.53
CA VAL A 71 -37.37 -41.91 -8.75
C VAL A 71 -36.12 -42.35 -7.94
N PRO A 72 -36.24 -42.68 -6.64
CA PRO A 72 -35.10 -43.15 -5.86
C PRO A 72 -34.78 -44.62 -6.20
N GLU A 73 -33.56 -44.87 -6.67
CA GLU A 73 -33.00 -46.20 -6.76
C GLU A 73 -32.67 -46.77 -5.37
N THR A 74 -33.10 -47.99 -5.15
CA THR A 74 -32.89 -48.77 -3.93
C THR A 74 -31.43 -49.13 -3.76
N VAL A 75 -30.87 -48.83 -2.59
CA VAL A 75 -29.53 -49.23 -2.15
C VAL A 75 -29.55 -50.72 -1.78
N PRO A 76 -28.62 -51.56 -2.26
CA PRO A 76 -28.49 -52.96 -1.79
C PRO A 76 -27.82 -52.97 -0.40
N GLU A 77 -28.35 -53.86 0.46
CA GLU A 77 -27.78 -54.17 1.79
C GLU A 77 -26.34 -54.70 1.66
N ALA A 78 -25.43 -54.14 2.46
CA ALA A 78 -24.05 -54.63 2.55
C ALA A 78 -23.96 -55.78 3.55
N GLU A 79 -23.38 -56.88 3.11
CA GLU A 79 -22.96 -58.02 3.96
C GLU A 79 -21.79 -57.62 4.89
N PRO A 80 -21.64 -58.24 6.06
CA PRO A 80 -20.58 -57.88 7.01
C PRO A 80 -19.24 -58.45 6.56
N MET A 81 -18.24 -57.60 6.41
CA MET A 81 -16.84 -57.99 6.19
C MET A 81 -16.11 -58.18 7.51
N ASP A 82 -15.35 -59.26 7.57
CA ASP A 82 -14.54 -59.75 8.70
C ASP A 82 -13.48 -58.76 9.16
N GLU A 83 -13.22 -58.79 10.47
CA GLU A 83 -12.10 -58.11 11.14
C GLU A 83 -10.76 -58.67 10.64
N ALA A 84 -10.03 -57.86 9.87
CA ALA A 84 -8.59 -58.02 9.68
C ALA A 84 -7.89 -56.75 10.16
N GLY A 85 -7.19 -56.83 11.29
CA GLY A 85 -6.43 -55.71 11.88
C GLY A 85 -5.30 -55.30 10.95
N GLU A 86 -5.39 -54.09 10.39
CA GLU A 86 -4.25 -53.39 9.81
C GLU A 86 -3.69 -52.40 10.83
N ASN A 87 -2.41 -52.57 11.12
CA ASN A 87 -1.59 -51.63 11.87
C ASN A 87 -1.64 -50.27 11.22
N ILE A 88 -2.31 -49.32 11.86
CA ILE A 88 -2.15 -47.88 11.56
C ILE A 88 -0.74 -47.53 11.97
N SER A 89 0.17 -47.46 11.01
CA SER A 89 1.46 -46.81 11.18
C SER A 89 1.21 -45.37 11.59
N SER A 90 1.59 -45.03 12.82
CA SER A 90 1.64 -43.65 13.25
C SER A 90 2.55 -42.88 12.27
N GLU A 91 1.96 -42.04 11.43
CA GLU A 91 2.74 -40.99 10.76
C GLU A 91 3.51 -40.22 11.82
N ALA A 92 4.84 -40.35 11.76
CA ALA A 92 5.72 -39.59 12.62
C ALA A 92 5.43 -38.10 12.40
N ALA A 93 5.18 -37.38 13.49
CA ALA A 93 5.11 -35.92 13.45
C ALA A 93 6.32 -35.39 12.68
N PRO A 94 6.16 -34.37 11.83
CA PRO A 94 7.29 -33.78 11.12
C PRO A 94 8.37 -33.42 12.14
N PRO A 95 9.68 -33.56 11.80
CA PRO A 95 10.76 -33.30 12.72
C PRO A 95 10.62 -31.85 13.24
N GLU A 96 10.71 -31.66 14.57
CA GLU A 96 10.76 -30.35 15.18
C GLU A 96 11.93 -29.58 14.54
N GLU A 97 11.61 -28.55 13.75
CA GLU A 97 12.63 -27.65 13.22
C GLU A 97 13.36 -27.00 14.39
N CYS A 98 14.65 -27.30 14.51
CA CYS A 98 15.50 -26.76 15.58
C CYS A 98 15.80 -25.28 15.30
N TYR A 99 14.88 -24.39 15.66
CA TYR A 99 15.07 -22.96 15.51
C TYR A 99 16.22 -22.45 16.38
N THR A 100 17.15 -21.72 15.80
CA THR A 100 18.30 -21.11 16.48
C THR A 100 17.95 -19.83 17.24
N SER A 101 16.79 -19.19 16.93
CA SER A 101 16.33 -17.94 17.54
C SER A 101 15.19 -18.16 18.54
N PRO A 102 15.10 -17.36 19.63
CA PRO A 102 14.00 -17.47 20.60
C PRO A 102 12.65 -17.21 19.95
N ARG A 103 11.63 -18.00 20.37
CA ARG A 103 10.24 -17.81 19.91
C ARG A 103 9.70 -16.45 20.38
N ARG A 104 8.84 -15.83 19.56
CA ARG A 104 8.07 -14.63 19.90
C ARG A 104 6.64 -14.76 19.41
N SER A 105 5.71 -14.30 20.24
CA SER A 105 4.31 -14.17 19.88
C SER A 105 4.02 -12.75 19.37
N VAL A 106 3.42 -12.65 18.19
CA VAL A 106 3.21 -11.37 17.50
C VAL A 106 1.78 -11.28 16.97
N VAL A 107 1.08 -10.20 17.26
CA VAL A 107 -0.18 -9.90 16.60
C VAL A 107 -0.02 -8.73 15.63
N PHE A 108 -0.44 -8.94 14.41
CA PHE A 108 -0.60 -7.91 13.38
C PHE A 108 -2.01 -7.34 13.43
N ILE A 109 -2.14 -6.02 13.45
CA ILE A 109 -3.45 -5.34 13.43
C ILE A 109 -3.47 -4.37 12.26
N GLY A 110 -4.36 -4.60 11.29
CA GLY A 110 -4.46 -3.79 10.09
C GLY A 110 -5.84 -3.85 9.44
N SER A 111 -6.03 -3.02 8.41
CA SER A 111 -7.33 -2.84 7.77
C SER A 111 -7.56 -3.70 6.53
N GLU A 112 -6.52 -4.28 5.95
CA GLU A 112 -6.62 -5.15 4.77
C GLU A 112 -5.55 -6.24 4.82
N CYS A 113 -5.82 -7.37 4.17
CA CYS A 113 -4.90 -8.51 4.03
C CYS A 113 -5.33 -9.37 2.84
N TYR A 114 -4.41 -9.70 1.94
CA TYR A 114 -4.63 -10.70 0.90
C TYR A 114 -4.87 -12.09 1.54
N PRO A 115 -5.78 -12.93 1.00
CA PRO A 115 -6.66 -12.69 -0.14
C PRO A 115 -8.04 -12.14 0.27
N PHE A 116 -8.26 -11.86 1.55
CA PHE A 116 -9.58 -11.51 2.10
C PHE A 116 -10.07 -10.17 1.59
N VAL A 117 -9.21 -9.16 1.67
CA VAL A 117 -9.46 -7.81 1.15
C VAL A 117 -8.15 -7.13 0.85
N LYS A 118 -8.00 -6.59 -0.35
CA LYS A 118 -6.78 -5.91 -0.81
C LYS A 118 -7.13 -4.71 -1.68
N THR A 119 -6.60 -3.56 -1.32
CA THR A 119 -6.73 -2.31 -2.10
C THR A 119 -5.36 -1.75 -2.51
N GLY A 120 -4.29 -2.22 -1.87
CA GLY A 120 -2.92 -1.76 -2.10
C GLY A 120 -1.87 -2.68 -1.51
N GLY A 121 -0.63 -2.19 -1.43
CA GLY A 121 0.51 -2.96 -0.94
C GLY A 121 0.44 -3.34 0.54
N LEU A 122 -0.41 -2.68 1.35
CA LEU A 122 -0.64 -3.06 2.73
C LEU A 122 -1.21 -4.48 2.82
N GLY A 123 -2.16 -4.82 1.93
CA GLY A 123 -2.73 -6.17 1.87
C GLY A 123 -1.68 -7.25 1.61
N ASP A 124 -0.71 -6.98 0.73
CA ASP A 124 0.41 -7.89 0.48
C ASP A 124 1.29 -8.07 1.73
N VAL A 125 1.62 -6.99 2.43
CA VAL A 125 2.45 -7.03 3.63
C VAL A 125 1.77 -7.79 4.76
N MET A 126 0.47 -7.54 4.99
CA MET A 126 -0.32 -8.18 6.07
C MET A 126 -0.50 -9.70 5.86
N TYR A 127 -0.27 -10.18 4.65
CA TYR A 127 -0.23 -11.62 4.35
C TYR A 127 1.19 -12.17 4.40
N ALA A 128 2.10 -11.59 3.62
CA ALA A 128 3.39 -12.21 3.34
C ALA A 128 4.40 -12.09 4.50
N LEU A 129 4.41 -10.99 5.25
CA LEU A 129 5.29 -10.83 6.41
C LEU A 129 4.92 -11.77 7.58
N PRO A 130 3.64 -11.91 8.00
CA PRO A 130 3.21 -12.93 8.97
C PRO A 130 3.65 -14.34 8.59
N LYS A 131 3.39 -14.77 7.35
CA LYS A 131 3.79 -16.06 6.79
C LYS A 131 5.31 -16.29 6.85
N ALA A 132 6.11 -15.28 6.51
CA ALA A 132 7.57 -15.36 6.59
C ALA A 132 8.08 -15.43 8.05
N LEU A 133 7.42 -14.74 8.99
CA LEU A 133 7.77 -14.76 10.40
C LEU A 133 7.46 -16.10 11.08
N VAL A 134 6.40 -16.80 10.66
CA VAL A 134 6.12 -18.18 11.13
C VAL A 134 7.32 -19.07 10.84
N LYS A 135 7.90 -18.99 9.63
CA LYS A 135 9.12 -19.72 9.25
C LYS A 135 10.35 -19.35 10.09
N GLN A 136 10.28 -18.25 10.87
CA GLN A 136 11.36 -17.77 11.75
C GLN A 136 11.05 -17.92 13.25
N ASN A 137 10.29 -18.96 13.61
CA ASN A 137 9.90 -19.22 14.98
C ASN A 137 9.14 -18.06 15.65
N CYS A 138 8.13 -17.51 14.92
CA CYS A 138 7.14 -16.63 15.50
C CYS A 138 5.78 -17.32 15.56
N ASP A 139 5.07 -17.11 16.67
CA ASP A 139 3.65 -17.43 16.80
C ASP A 139 2.87 -16.20 16.35
N VAL A 140 2.22 -16.26 15.20
CA VAL A 140 1.67 -15.06 14.55
C VAL A 140 0.16 -15.13 14.44
N LYS A 141 -0.50 -14.09 14.94
CA LYS A 141 -1.91 -13.79 14.67
C LYS A 141 -2.06 -12.51 13.83
N VAL A 142 -3.11 -12.46 13.03
CA VAL A 142 -3.51 -11.26 12.27
C VAL A 142 -4.93 -10.91 12.64
N ILE A 143 -5.17 -9.68 13.10
CA ILE A 143 -6.52 -9.17 13.39
C ILE A 143 -6.96 -8.22 12.31
N LEU A 144 -8.15 -8.48 11.73
CA LEU A 144 -8.77 -7.75 10.63
C LEU A 144 -10.23 -7.42 10.93
N PRO A 145 -10.81 -6.37 10.34
CA PRO A 145 -12.26 -6.23 10.30
C PRO A 145 -12.89 -7.31 9.41
N ARG A 146 -14.02 -7.88 9.83
CA ARG A 146 -14.82 -8.79 9.02
C ARG A 146 -15.69 -8.00 8.05
N TYR A 147 -15.11 -7.50 6.98
CA TYR A 147 -15.86 -6.76 5.96
C TYR A 147 -16.81 -7.66 5.19
N LYS A 148 -17.96 -7.12 4.80
CA LYS A 148 -18.93 -7.80 3.94
C LYS A 148 -18.36 -8.15 2.55
N CYS A 149 -17.37 -7.40 2.07
CA CYS A 149 -16.72 -7.65 0.77
C CYS A 149 -15.74 -8.83 0.77
N ILE A 150 -15.41 -9.42 1.91
CA ILE A 150 -14.59 -10.64 1.95
C ILE A 150 -15.30 -11.73 1.15
N PRO A 151 -14.62 -12.43 0.21
CA PRO A 151 -15.26 -13.47 -0.60
C PRO A 151 -15.92 -14.56 0.26
N TRP A 152 -17.08 -15.00 -0.18
CA TRP A 152 -17.90 -15.98 0.56
C TRP A 152 -17.16 -17.30 0.84
N GLU A 153 -16.30 -17.72 -0.06
CA GLU A 153 -15.46 -18.92 0.08
C GLU A 153 -14.55 -18.90 1.34
N TYR A 154 -14.16 -17.72 1.82
CA TYR A 154 -13.42 -17.55 3.07
C TYR A 154 -14.39 -17.42 4.25
N GLN A 155 -15.44 -16.60 4.11
CA GLN A 155 -16.39 -16.37 5.21
C GLN A 155 -17.02 -17.66 5.73
N GLN A 156 -17.41 -18.57 4.85
CA GLN A 156 -18.03 -19.85 5.23
C GLN A 156 -17.09 -20.81 5.99
N LYS A 157 -15.79 -20.60 5.89
CA LYS A 157 -14.76 -21.41 6.58
C LYS A 157 -14.34 -20.82 7.92
N MET A 158 -14.80 -19.61 8.26
CA MET A 158 -14.48 -18.96 9.53
C MET A 158 -15.19 -19.66 10.67
N ILE A 159 -14.46 -19.87 11.77
CA ILE A 159 -14.96 -20.51 12.99
C ILE A 159 -15.28 -19.42 14.02
N TYR A 160 -16.49 -19.41 14.55
CA TYR A 160 -16.87 -18.50 15.63
C TYR A 160 -16.17 -18.85 16.94
N ARG A 161 -15.47 -17.87 17.55
CA ARG A 161 -14.70 -18.03 18.78
C ARG A 161 -15.34 -17.38 20.01
N GLY A 162 -16.35 -16.58 19.84
CA GLY A 162 -17.09 -15.93 20.91
C GLY A 162 -17.45 -14.49 20.61
N SER A 163 -18.19 -13.88 21.52
CA SER A 163 -18.57 -12.46 21.42
C SER A 163 -18.79 -11.84 22.81
N PHE A 164 -18.73 -10.53 22.86
CA PHE A 164 -18.95 -9.74 24.06
C PHE A 164 -19.46 -8.34 23.69
N GLN A 165 -19.92 -7.58 24.71
CA GLN A 165 -20.24 -6.16 24.56
C GLN A 165 -19.06 -5.32 25.03
N MET A 166 -18.69 -4.31 24.24
CA MET A 166 -17.60 -3.39 24.54
C MET A 166 -18.12 -1.95 24.55
N ASP A 167 -17.82 -1.22 25.62
CA ASP A 167 -18.01 0.24 25.61
C ASP A 167 -17.05 0.90 24.60
N LEU A 168 -17.51 1.93 23.91
CA LEU A 168 -16.68 2.64 22.94
C LEU A 168 -16.70 4.14 23.15
N CYS A 169 -17.87 4.75 22.99
CA CYS A 169 -18.03 6.19 22.94
C CYS A 169 -17.83 6.88 24.30
N ALA A 170 -17.61 8.20 24.26
CA ALA A 170 -17.43 9.00 25.47
C ALA A 170 -18.65 8.99 26.43
N ASP A 171 -19.85 8.66 25.93
CA ASP A 171 -21.06 8.49 26.69
C ASP A 171 -21.28 7.06 27.23
N GLY A 172 -20.32 6.15 26.96
CA GLY A 172 -20.40 4.75 27.41
C GLY A 172 -21.30 3.87 26.54
N LYS A 173 -21.67 4.29 25.33
CA LYS A 173 -22.40 3.43 24.37
C LYS A 173 -21.62 2.14 24.10
N THR A 174 -22.31 1.00 24.24
CA THR A 174 -21.72 -0.32 24.02
C THR A 174 -22.04 -0.84 22.62
N PHE A 175 -21.11 -1.65 22.09
CA PHE A 175 -21.24 -2.30 20.80
C PHE A 175 -20.88 -3.77 20.89
N TYR A 176 -21.52 -4.59 20.08
CA TYR A 176 -21.20 -5.99 19.90
C TYR A 176 -19.80 -6.14 19.30
N VAL A 177 -19.04 -7.12 19.78
CA VAL A 177 -17.77 -7.57 19.21
C VAL A 177 -17.83 -9.08 19.07
N GLY A 178 -17.89 -9.57 17.83
CA GLY A 178 -17.73 -10.98 17.51
C GLY A 178 -16.31 -11.28 17.06
N ILE A 179 -15.86 -12.52 17.28
CA ILE A 179 -14.55 -13.02 16.84
C ILE A 179 -14.77 -14.24 15.96
N MET A 180 -14.33 -14.12 14.72
CA MET A 180 -14.31 -15.22 13.74
C MET A 180 -12.87 -15.56 13.41
N GLU A 181 -12.49 -16.83 13.47
CA GLU A 181 -11.12 -17.29 13.22
C GLU A 181 -11.02 -18.08 11.93
N TYR A 182 -9.96 -17.87 11.19
CA TYR A 182 -9.56 -18.67 10.03
C TYR A 182 -8.05 -18.93 10.07
N VAL A 183 -7.64 -20.17 9.83
CA VAL A 183 -6.20 -20.54 9.80
C VAL A 183 -5.78 -20.80 8.36
N TRP A 184 -4.71 -20.14 7.93
CA TRP A 184 -4.16 -20.29 6.59
C TRP A 184 -2.66 -20.05 6.57
N ASP A 185 -1.90 -20.90 5.89
CA ASP A 185 -0.43 -20.85 5.77
C ASP A 185 0.30 -20.72 7.13
N GLY A 186 -0.19 -21.43 8.15
CA GLY A 186 0.36 -21.43 9.50
C GLY A 186 0.08 -20.15 10.31
N VAL A 187 -0.65 -19.19 9.75
CA VAL A 187 -1.06 -17.94 10.40
C VAL A 187 -2.51 -18.03 10.87
N VAL A 188 -2.79 -17.55 12.06
CA VAL A 188 -4.15 -17.44 12.60
C VAL A 188 -4.71 -16.06 12.30
N TYR A 189 -5.82 -15.99 11.58
CA TYR A 189 -6.53 -14.76 11.25
C TYR A 189 -7.78 -14.64 12.13
N ASP A 190 -7.81 -13.63 13.00
CA ASP A 190 -8.98 -13.29 13.82
C ASP A 190 -9.70 -12.09 13.19
N PHE A 191 -10.95 -12.28 12.79
CA PHE A 191 -11.78 -11.24 12.20
C PHE A 191 -12.73 -10.66 13.25
N ILE A 192 -12.68 -9.34 13.43
CA ILE A 192 -13.61 -8.62 14.28
C ILE A 192 -14.92 -8.44 13.52
N ASP A 193 -15.97 -9.09 14.02
CA ASP A 193 -17.30 -9.09 13.43
C ASP A 193 -18.19 -8.03 14.07
N ASN A 194 -18.70 -7.12 13.24
CA ASN A 194 -19.73 -6.15 13.58
C ASN A 194 -20.35 -5.56 12.31
N GLU A 195 -21.63 -5.87 12.06
CA GLU A 195 -22.32 -5.41 10.84
C GLU A 195 -22.54 -3.89 10.82
N GLU A 196 -22.66 -3.22 11.97
CA GLU A 196 -22.85 -1.76 12.03
C GLU A 196 -21.67 -1.02 11.42
N PHE A 197 -20.44 -1.52 11.59
CA PHE A 197 -19.21 -0.87 11.11
C PHE A 197 -18.66 -1.44 9.81
N PHE A 198 -18.89 -2.73 9.49
CA PHE A 198 -18.18 -3.41 8.40
C PHE A 198 -19.06 -3.89 7.26
N SER A 199 -20.37 -3.58 7.27
CA SER A 199 -21.32 -4.00 6.22
C SER A 199 -21.28 -3.15 4.95
N THR A 200 -20.62 -2.01 4.92
CA THR A 200 -20.64 -1.06 3.80
C THR A 200 -19.81 -1.48 2.57
N GLY A 201 -19.16 -2.63 2.59
CA GLY A 201 -18.54 -3.27 1.43
C GLY A 201 -17.09 -2.86 1.16
N ASN A 202 -16.67 -1.62 1.32
CA ASN A 202 -15.30 -1.19 1.08
C ASN A 202 -14.57 -0.85 2.39
N PRO A 203 -13.29 -1.25 2.55
CA PRO A 203 -12.50 -0.88 3.72
C PRO A 203 -12.42 0.65 3.90
N TYR A 204 -12.23 1.37 2.82
CA TYR A 204 -12.06 2.83 2.81
C TYR A 204 -13.22 3.49 2.07
N THR A 205 -13.88 4.43 2.75
CA THR A 205 -15.01 5.19 2.21
C THR A 205 -14.74 6.69 2.29
N ASN A 206 -15.18 7.32 3.35
CA ASN A 206 -14.91 8.72 3.67
C ASN A 206 -14.60 8.84 5.17
N LEU A 207 -13.96 9.93 5.60
CA LEU A 207 -13.53 10.07 6.99
C LEU A 207 -14.69 10.15 8.00
N ILE A 208 -15.88 10.56 7.59
CA ILE A 208 -17.07 10.61 8.49
C ILE A 208 -17.43 9.21 8.94
N ASP A 209 -17.39 8.23 8.03
CA ASP A 209 -17.72 6.84 8.32
C ASP A 209 -16.49 6.05 8.82
N ASP A 210 -15.30 6.38 8.30
CA ASP A 210 -14.08 5.65 8.61
C ASP A 210 -13.52 5.96 10.01
N ILE A 211 -13.71 7.19 10.55
CA ILE A 211 -13.26 7.53 11.90
C ILE A 211 -13.98 6.68 12.97
N PRO A 212 -15.33 6.59 12.99
CA PRO A 212 -16.03 5.67 13.90
C PRO A 212 -15.59 4.22 13.74
N LYS A 213 -15.53 3.74 12.51
CA LYS A 213 -15.14 2.38 12.14
C LYS A 213 -13.78 1.98 12.72
N TYR A 214 -12.76 2.82 12.54
CA TYR A 214 -11.42 2.50 12.99
C TYR A 214 -11.13 2.85 14.44
N CYS A 215 -11.88 3.78 15.07
CA CYS A 215 -11.92 3.90 16.52
C CYS A 215 -12.46 2.61 17.17
N TYR A 216 -13.58 2.08 16.64
CA TYR A 216 -14.14 0.81 17.08
C TYR A 216 -13.14 -0.34 16.86
N PHE A 217 -12.63 -0.52 15.64
CA PHE A 217 -11.74 -1.63 15.29
C PHE A 217 -10.50 -1.68 16.19
N ALA A 218 -9.82 -0.54 16.37
CA ALA A 218 -8.60 -0.48 17.17
C ALA A 218 -8.84 -0.86 18.65
N LYS A 219 -9.98 -0.46 19.24
CA LYS A 219 -10.35 -0.85 20.61
C LYS A 219 -10.78 -2.32 20.68
N ALA A 220 -11.59 -2.76 19.71
CA ALA A 220 -12.11 -4.13 19.64
C ALA A 220 -10.99 -5.16 19.47
N ALA A 221 -9.93 -4.84 18.70
CA ALA A 221 -8.76 -5.71 18.55
C ALA A 221 -8.08 -5.99 19.91
N LEU A 222 -7.84 -4.97 20.73
CA LEU A 222 -7.29 -5.16 22.08
C LEU A 222 -8.26 -5.89 23.01
N ALA A 223 -9.55 -5.56 22.95
CA ALA A 223 -10.57 -6.21 23.76
C ALA A 223 -10.70 -7.70 23.41
N ALA A 224 -10.59 -8.06 22.12
CA ALA A 224 -10.60 -9.44 21.65
C ALA A 224 -9.38 -10.22 22.16
N LEU A 225 -8.19 -9.66 22.10
CA LEU A 225 -6.98 -10.27 22.68
C LEU A 225 -7.13 -10.53 24.18
N ASN A 226 -7.69 -9.57 24.91
CA ASN A 226 -7.94 -9.71 26.35
C ASN A 226 -9.04 -10.75 26.65
N TYR A 227 -10.09 -10.80 25.83
CA TYR A 227 -11.18 -11.79 25.95
C TYR A 227 -10.68 -13.22 25.71
N MET A 228 -9.80 -13.41 24.72
CA MET A 228 -9.18 -14.70 24.40
C MET A 228 -8.04 -15.10 25.37
N ASP A 229 -7.67 -14.24 26.35
CA ASP A 229 -6.48 -14.36 27.21
C ASP A 229 -5.20 -14.65 26.42
N TRP A 230 -5.08 -14.12 25.18
CA TRP A 230 -3.90 -14.27 24.34
C TRP A 230 -3.04 -13.00 24.43
N ILE A 231 -1.90 -13.10 25.13
CA ILE A 231 -1.03 -11.98 25.44
C ILE A 231 0.22 -12.05 24.58
N PRO A 232 0.34 -11.25 23.51
CA PRO A 232 1.50 -11.26 22.63
C PRO A 232 2.71 -10.56 23.27
N ASP A 233 3.91 -10.94 22.82
CA ASP A 233 5.14 -10.16 23.09
C ASP A 233 5.10 -8.82 22.34
N ILE A 234 4.58 -8.85 21.09
CA ILE A 234 4.53 -7.70 20.17
C ILE A 234 3.12 -7.48 19.62
N ILE A 235 2.66 -6.25 19.69
CA ILE A 235 1.50 -5.75 18.95
C ILE A 235 2.00 -4.88 17.81
N HIS A 236 1.90 -5.37 16.57
CA HIS A 236 2.39 -4.71 15.36
C HIS A 236 1.21 -4.11 14.58
N CYS A 237 1.07 -2.79 14.64
CA CYS A 237 0.00 -2.02 14.04
C CYS A 237 0.39 -1.46 12.68
N HIS A 238 -0.57 -1.33 11.77
CA HIS A 238 -0.31 -0.87 10.41
C HIS A 238 -1.21 0.31 10.02
N ASP A 239 -0.57 1.43 9.63
CA ASP A 239 -1.17 2.69 9.20
C ASP A 239 -2.14 3.32 10.22
N TRP A 240 -2.85 4.37 9.81
CA TRP A 240 -3.72 5.16 10.69
C TRP A 240 -4.94 4.39 11.23
N GLN A 241 -5.37 3.37 10.50
CA GLN A 241 -6.53 2.54 10.87
C GLN A 241 -6.28 1.75 12.17
N ALA A 242 -5.04 1.37 12.43
CA ALA A 242 -4.65 0.68 13.65
C ALA A 242 -3.90 1.61 14.64
N ALA A 243 -3.72 2.89 14.32
CA ALA A 243 -2.87 3.80 15.09
C ALA A 243 -3.40 4.10 16.51
N LEU A 244 -4.70 3.94 16.77
CA LEU A 244 -5.22 4.09 18.13
C LEU A 244 -4.90 2.92 19.05
N VAL A 245 -4.47 1.76 18.55
CA VAL A 245 -4.11 0.59 19.37
C VAL A 245 -3.05 0.93 20.43
N PRO A 246 -1.88 1.49 20.09
CA PRO A 246 -0.90 1.89 21.10
C PRO A 246 -1.41 2.99 22.04
N VAL A 247 -2.32 3.87 21.60
CA VAL A 247 -2.96 4.87 22.45
C VAL A 247 -3.88 4.21 23.47
N TYR A 248 -4.79 3.35 23.03
CA TYR A 248 -5.69 2.59 23.91
C TYR A 248 -4.93 1.73 24.91
N LEU A 249 -3.89 1.04 24.46
CA LEU A 249 -3.07 0.18 25.33
C LEU A 249 -2.48 0.96 26.51
N ARG A 250 -2.07 2.21 26.30
CA ARG A 250 -1.42 3.06 27.31
C ARG A 250 -2.39 3.99 28.06
N THR A 251 -3.69 3.95 27.76
CA THR A 251 -4.70 4.80 28.41
C THR A 251 -5.85 4.00 29.03
N MET A 252 -6.45 3.09 28.28
CA MET A 252 -7.69 2.40 28.67
C MET A 252 -7.44 0.94 29.06
N PHE A 253 -6.36 0.31 28.59
CA PHE A 253 -6.01 -1.09 28.90
C PHE A 253 -4.87 -1.23 29.93
N VAL A 254 -4.57 -0.16 30.68
CA VAL A 254 -3.44 -0.11 31.63
C VAL A 254 -3.53 -1.15 32.77
N ASN A 255 -4.72 -1.64 33.08
CA ASN A 255 -4.97 -2.63 34.12
C ASN A 255 -5.10 -4.07 33.57
N THR A 256 -4.74 -4.29 32.31
CA THR A 256 -4.76 -5.62 31.67
C THR A 256 -3.35 -6.19 31.52
N LYS A 257 -3.25 -7.51 31.34
CA LYS A 257 -1.97 -8.19 31.05
C LYS A 257 -1.34 -7.70 29.74
N LEU A 258 -2.12 -7.16 28.80
CA LEU A 258 -1.67 -6.63 27.51
C LEU A 258 -0.61 -5.52 27.63
N THR A 259 -0.52 -4.84 28.80
CA THR A 259 0.48 -3.78 29.03
C THR A 259 1.92 -4.27 29.00
N THR A 260 2.16 -5.59 29.10
CA THR A 260 3.50 -6.18 28.94
C THR A 260 3.97 -6.15 27.50
N ALA A 261 3.04 -6.19 26.55
CA ALA A 261 3.34 -6.17 25.12
C ALA A 261 4.04 -4.88 24.67
N LYS A 262 4.97 -5.01 23.75
CA LYS A 262 5.60 -3.88 23.05
C LYS A 262 4.85 -3.57 21.76
N THR A 263 4.75 -2.30 21.43
CA THR A 263 4.00 -1.84 20.25
C THR A 263 4.91 -1.35 19.15
N ILE A 264 4.64 -1.77 17.92
CA ILE A 264 5.25 -1.24 16.70
C ILE A 264 4.13 -0.64 15.86
N LEU A 265 4.36 0.52 15.26
CA LEU A 265 3.45 1.11 14.27
C LEU A 265 4.20 1.33 12.97
N THR A 266 3.78 0.60 11.92
CA THR A 266 4.33 0.73 10.57
C THR A 266 3.56 1.76 9.76
N ILE A 267 4.28 2.70 9.15
CA ILE A 267 3.77 3.67 8.18
C ILE A 267 4.00 3.11 6.78
N HIS A 268 2.92 2.74 6.08
CA HIS A 268 3.00 2.36 4.68
C HIS A 268 2.89 3.56 3.75
N ASN A 269 2.07 4.56 4.13
CA ASN A 269 1.98 5.82 3.39
C ASN A 269 1.57 6.96 4.33
N LEU A 270 2.50 7.86 4.63
CA LEU A 270 2.30 8.98 5.56
C LEU A 270 1.23 9.98 5.09
N ARG A 271 0.84 9.96 3.82
CA ARG A 271 -0.22 10.82 3.28
C ARG A 271 -1.58 10.54 3.93
N PHE A 272 -1.83 9.32 4.38
CA PHE A 272 -3.08 8.91 5.00
C PHE A 272 -2.93 8.89 6.52
N GLN A 273 -3.67 9.75 7.22
CA GLN A 273 -3.39 10.06 8.63
C GLN A 273 -4.60 9.95 9.56
N GLY A 274 -5.83 9.85 9.03
CA GLY A 274 -7.03 9.85 9.85
C GLY A 274 -7.20 11.17 10.62
N ILE A 275 -7.22 12.30 9.90
CA ILE A 275 -7.38 13.64 10.48
C ILE A 275 -8.87 14.01 10.46
N TYR A 276 -9.42 14.33 11.63
CA TYR A 276 -10.78 14.80 11.76
C TYR A 276 -10.93 15.71 13.00
N ASP A 277 -12.09 16.33 13.19
CA ASP A 277 -12.30 17.23 14.33
C ASP A 277 -12.21 16.51 15.70
N ILE A 278 -11.67 17.19 16.70
CA ILE A 278 -11.48 16.64 18.05
C ILE A 278 -12.80 16.18 18.69
N PRO A 279 -13.92 16.93 18.65
CA PRO A 279 -15.18 16.47 19.23
C PRO A 279 -15.62 15.10 18.72
N THR A 280 -15.57 14.88 17.41
CA THR A 280 -15.96 13.60 16.78
C THR A 280 -15.02 12.46 17.17
N ILE A 281 -13.68 12.67 17.04
CA ILE A 281 -12.70 11.63 17.42
C ILE A 281 -12.81 11.33 18.91
N ARG A 282 -12.95 12.35 19.78
CA ARG A 282 -13.11 12.15 21.22
C ARG A 282 -14.38 11.36 21.57
N TYR A 283 -15.48 11.69 20.92
CA TYR A 283 -16.74 10.96 21.12
C TYR A 283 -16.58 9.49 20.76
N TRP A 284 -16.15 9.19 19.53
CA TRP A 284 -16.08 7.82 19.03
C TRP A 284 -14.95 6.98 19.64
N SER A 285 -13.85 7.60 20.04
CA SER A 285 -12.74 6.88 20.66
C SER A 285 -12.95 6.65 22.16
N GLY A 286 -13.74 7.48 22.85
CA GLY A 286 -13.86 7.47 24.32
C GLY A 286 -12.55 7.81 25.04
N LEU A 287 -11.55 8.31 24.34
CA LEU A 287 -10.23 8.63 24.89
C LEU A 287 -10.30 9.82 25.85
N PRO A 288 -9.49 9.81 26.94
CA PRO A 288 -9.46 10.91 27.90
C PRO A 288 -8.89 12.19 27.28
N ASP A 289 -9.32 13.35 27.79
CA ASP A 289 -8.98 14.67 27.27
C ASP A 289 -7.47 14.95 27.18
N TYR A 290 -6.68 14.40 28.10
CA TYR A 290 -5.26 14.65 28.15
C TYR A 290 -4.48 14.13 26.93
N VAL A 291 -5.02 13.19 26.14
CA VAL A 291 -4.36 12.71 24.93
C VAL A 291 -4.52 13.65 23.75
N PHE A 292 -5.50 14.58 23.80
CA PHE A 292 -5.73 15.58 22.75
C PHE A 292 -4.84 16.83 22.94
N ASN A 293 -3.55 16.61 23.13
CA ASN A 293 -2.52 17.62 23.26
C ASN A 293 -1.61 17.70 22.03
N LYS A 294 -0.75 18.74 21.95
CA LYS A 294 0.13 19.01 20.81
C LYS A 294 1.18 17.92 20.54
N ASP A 295 1.55 17.16 21.55
CA ASP A 295 2.61 16.13 21.47
C ASP A 295 2.03 14.74 21.08
N ALA A 296 0.70 14.60 21.16
CA ALA A 296 -0.03 13.37 20.82
C ALA A 296 -1.03 13.62 19.65
N LEU A 297 -2.35 13.52 19.90
CA LEU A 297 -3.33 13.53 18.81
C LEU A 297 -3.57 14.90 18.17
N LYS A 298 -3.48 16.00 18.95
CA LYS A 298 -3.88 17.33 18.44
C LYS A 298 -2.95 17.80 17.32
N VAL A 299 -3.55 18.30 16.25
CA VAL A 299 -2.90 19.03 15.15
C VAL A 299 -3.40 20.49 15.11
N LYS A 300 -3.34 21.14 13.96
CA LYS A 300 -3.74 22.55 13.85
C LYS A 300 -5.22 22.74 14.21
N TYR A 301 -5.53 23.90 14.82
CA TYR A 301 -6.88 24.36 15.15
C TYR A 301 -7.65 23.40 16.09
N LYS A 302 -8.71 22.76 15.57
CA LYS A 302 -9.64 21.91 16.32
C LYS A 302 -9.55 20.44 15.91
N ASP A 303 -8.55 20.05 15.17
CA ASP A 303 -8.41 18.73 14.60
C ASP A 303 -7.45 17.85 15.42
N ALA A 304 -7.71 16.55 15.35
CA ALA A 304 -6.83 15.49 15.82
C ALA A 304 -6.42 14.59 14.65
N ASN A 305 -5.33 13.88 14.82
CA ASN A 305 -4.70 13.02 13.84
C ASN A 305 -4.40 11.68 14.51
N LEU A 306 -5.07 10.63 14.04
CA LEU A 306 -4.99 9.30 14.64
C LEU A 306 -3.58 8.71 14.47
N LEU A 307 -2.99 8.83 13.27
CA LEU A 307 -1.64 8.34 13.01
C LEU A 307 -0.63 9.01 13.93
N LYS A 308 -0.68 10.36 14.04
CA LYS A 308 0.20 11.12 14.93
C LYS A 308 0.13 10.63 16.38
N GLY A 309 -1.09 10.39 16.87
CA GLY A 309 -1.31 9.83 18.21
C GLY A 309 -0.64 8.46 18.37
N GLY A 310 -0.87 7.56 17.43
CA GLY A 310 -0.25 6.24 17.42
C GLY A 310 1.28 6.30 17.42
N LEU A 311 1.86 7.16 16.58
CA LEU A 311 3.31 7.39 16.52
C LEU A 311 3.88 7.89 17.85
N ALA A 312 3.15 8.75 18.58
CA ALA A 312 3.58 9.23 19.89
C ALA A 312 3.66 8.08 20.91
N TYR A 313 2.66 7.20 20.93
CA TYR A 313 2.50 6.15 21.95
C TYR A 313 3.19 4.83 21.62
N ALA A 314 3.52 4.54 20.36
CA ALA A 314 4.21 3.32 19.96
C ALA A 314 5.64 3.27 20.53
N ASN A 315 6.12 2.07 20.87
CA ASN A 315 7.50 1.86 21.32
C ASN A 315 8.50 2.07 20.18
N ILE A 316 8.20 1.52 19.00
CA ILE A 316 8.97 1.70 17.76
C ILE A 316 8.04 2.14 16.64
N ILE A 317 8.56 2.96 15.75
CA ILE A 317 7.95 3.33 14.48
C ILE A 317 8.76 2.67 13.38
N THR A 318 8.08 1.96 12.48
CA THR A 318 8.71 1.48 11.25
C THR A 318 8.08 2.12 10.03
N THR A 319 8.84 2.17 8.94
CA THR A 319 8.32 2.45 7.61
C THR A 319 9.01 1.54 6.59
N VAL A 320 8.52 1.54 5.38
CA VAL A 320 8.77 0.49 4.40
C VAL A 320 10.00 0.74 3.51
N SER A 321 10.87 1.66 3.91
CA SER A 321 12.21 1.83 3.31
C SER A 321 13.10 2.75 4.16
N PRO A 322 14.44 2.56 4.19
CA PRO A 322 15.39 3.47 4.84
C PRO A 322 15.38 4.88 4.24
N THR A 323 15.37 4.98 2.90
CA THR A 323 15.27 6.28 2.22
C THR A 323 13.96 7.00 2.58
N TYR A 324 12.82 6.30 2.57
CA TYR A 324 11.55 6.91 2.97
C TYR A 324 11.54 7.34 4.44
N ALA A 325 12.17 6.59 5.34
CA ALA A 325 12.34 7.00 6.74
C ALA A 325 13.09 8.34 6.86
N GLY A 326 14.06 8.60 5.98
CA GLY A 326 14.74 9.90 5.87
C GLY A 326 13.84 10.97 5.26
N GLU A 327 13.18 10.67 4.16
CA GLU A 327 12.32 11.58 3.39
C GLU A 327 11.18 12.16 4.24
N ILE A 328 10.45 11.32 5.01
CA ILE A 328 9.30 11.75 5.83
C ILE A 328 9.68 12.68 7.00
N GLN A 329 10.96 12.85 7.29
CA GLN A 329 11.49 13.84 8.24
C GLN A 329 11.72 15.21 7.59
N SER A 330 11.56 15.34 6.27
CA SER A 330 11.68 16.59 5.54
C SER A 330 10.30 17.27 5.35
N ALA A 331 10.29 18.59 5.20
CA ALA A 331 9.06 19.34 4.97
C ALA A 331 8.33 18.96 3.67
N TYR A 332 9.06 18.50 2.66
CA TYR A 332 8.49 18.13 1.36
C TYR A 332 7.72 16.81 1.40
N TYR A 333 8.24 15.80 2.10
CA TYR A 333 7.65 14.46 2.16
C TYR A 333 6.91 14.17 3.47
N GLY A 334 7.05 15.04 4.48
CA GLY A 334 6.55 14.79 5.84
C GLY A 334 5.06 15.01 6.02
N GLU A 335 4.30 15.40 4.99
CA GLU A 335 2.84 15.56 4.99
C GLU A 335 2.34 16.28 6.26
N THR A 336 3.02 17.37 6.65
CA THR A 336 2.82 18.17 7.88
C THR A 336 3.24 17.52 9.20
N LEU A 337 3.73 16.28 9.19
CA LEU A 337 4.26 15.57 10.36
C LEU A 337 5.79 15.55 10.44
N ASP A 338 6.52 16.24 9.55
CA ASP A 338 7.98 16.24 9.50
C ASP A 338 8.64 16.59 10.85
N ALA A 339 8.13 17.58 11.56
CA ALA A 339 8.63 17.93 12.89
C ALA A 339 8.36 16.81 13.93
N HIS A 340 7.21 16.15 13.85
CA HIS A 340 6.86 15.02 14.71
C HIS A 340 7.74 13.81 14.40
N MET A 341 8.00 13.54 13.11
CA MET A 341 8.90 12.45 12.68
C MET A 341 10.34 12.70 13.14
N ARG A 342 10.86 13.94 13.01
CA ARG A 342 12.18 14.30 13.55
C ARG A 342 12.27 14.13 15.07
N TYR A 343 11.24 14.56 15.80
CA TYR A 343 11.18 14.37 17.26
C TYR A 343 11.26 12.90 17.67
N HIS A 344 10.65 12.01 16.88
CA HIS A 344 10.64 10.57 17.12
C HIS A 344 11.70 9.79 16.32
N SER A 345 12.68 10.47 15.71
CA SER A 345 13.70 9.82 14.86
C SER A 345 14.48 8.70 15.56
N GLY A 346 14.70 8.81 16.86
CA GLY A 346 15.39 7.77 17.64
C GLY A 346 14.70 6.41 17.65
N LYS A 347 13.37 6.37 17.46
CA LYS A 347 12.59 5.13 17.37
C LYS A 347 12.06 4.82 15.95
N LEU A 348 12.46 5.59 14.93
CA LEU A 348 12.09 5.37 13.53
C LEU A 348 13.09 4.42 12.87
N ARG A 349 12.57 3.41 12.16
CA ARG A 349 13.35 2.45 11.37
C ARG A 349 12.73 2.27 9.99
N GLY A 350 13.55 2.17 8.95
CA GLY A 350 13.12 1.81 7.60
C GLY A 350 13.49 0.36 7.31
N ILE A 351 12.52 -0.46 6.91
CA ILE A 351 12.72 -1.86 6.51
C ILE A 351 12.02 -2.06 5.17
N VAL A 352 12.79 -2.42 4.13
CA VAL A 352 12.24 -2.66 2.79
C VAL A 352 11.37 -3.91 2.79
N ASN A 353 10.23 -3.85 2.10
CA ASN A 353 9.36 -5.02 1.92
C ASN A 353 9.99 -6.03 0.94
N GLY A 354 9.63 -7.29 1.08
CA GLY A 354 9.87 -8.32 0.07
C GLY A 354 8.66 -8.55 -0.83
N ILE A 355 8.76 -9.56 -1.71
CA ILE A 355 7.64 -10.13 -2.46
C ILE A 355 7.43 -11.60 -2.09
N ASP A 356 6.20 -12.09 -2.19
CA ASP A 356 5.87 -13.49 -1.94
C ASP A 356 6.12 -14.33 -3.20
N TYR A 357 7.08 -15.25 -3.14
CA TYR A 357 7.45 -16.12 -4.25
C TYR A 357 6.45 -17.25 -4.52
N ASP A 358 5.47 -17.48 -3.62
CA ASP A 358 4.37 -18.39 -3.92
C ASP A 358 3.33 -17.75 -4.87
N ILE A 359 3.31 -16.39 -4.92
CA ILE A 359 2.43 -15.61 -5.81
C ILE A 359 3.20 -15.09 -7.03
N TRP A 360 4.41 -14.57 -6.79
CA TRP A 360 5.22 -13.85 -7.79
C TRP A 360 6.47 -14.65 -8.14
N ASN A 361 6.32 -15.72 -8.92
CA ASN A 361 7.43 -16.57 -9.35
C ASN A 361 7.23 -17.04 -10.80
N PRO A 362 8.04 -16.55 -11.77
CA PRO A 362 7.86 -16.89 -13.18
C PRO A 362 8.05 -18.39 -13.50
N ASP A 363 8.72 -19.14 -12.62
CA ASP A 363 8.92 -20.58 -12.81
C ASP A 363 7.63 -21.40 -12.57
N THR A 364 6.75 -20.93 -11.67
CA THR A 364 5.55 -21.65 -11.24
C THR A 364 4.23 -20.91 -11.50
N ASP A 365 4.29 -19.70 -12.03
CA ASP A 365 3.13 -18.83 -12.23
C ASP A 365 2.22 -19.32 -13.35
N THR A 366 1.08 -19.89 -12.98
CA THR A 366 0.10 -20.45 -13.93
C THR A 366 -0.62 -19.42 -14.81
N ARG A 367 -0.45 -18.11 -14.54
CA ARG A 367 -1.04 -17.02 -15.31
C ARG A 367 -0.24 -16.66 -16.56
N LEU A 368 1.03 -17.09 -16.63
CA LEU A 368 1.93 -16.80 -17.74
C LEU A 368 1.59 -17.64 -18.98
N TYR A 369 2.04 -17.19 -20.14
CA TYR A 369 1.96 -17.98 -21.37
C TYR A 369 3.03 -19.09 -21.40
N GLU A 370 4.23 -18.78 -20.91
CA GLU A 370 5.34 -19.71 -20.76
C GLU A 370 6.04 -19.44 -19.44
N ASN A 371 6.21 -20.47 -18.62
CA ASN A 371 6.99 -20.37 -17.39
C ASN A 371 8.49 -20.36 -17.71
N TYR A 372 9.25 -19.68 -16.85
CA TYR A 372 10.70 -19.57 -17.00
C TYR A 372 11.40 -19.28 -15.67
N ASN A 373 12.69 -19.55 -15.65
CA ASN A 373 13.59 -19.22 -14.56
C ASN A 373 14.86 -18.56 -15.12
N ILE A 374 15.82 -18.25 -14.25
CA ILE A 374 17.06 -17.56 -14.61
C ILE A 374 17.84 -18.24 -15.73
N THR A 375 17.75 -19.56 -15.88
CA THR A 375 18.54 -20.32 -16.86
C THR A 375 17.99 -20.23 -18.29
N ASN A 376 16.71 -19.93 -18.45
CA ASN A 376 16.02 -19.91 -19.74
C ASN A 376 15.24 -18.61 -20.02
N VAL A 377 15.35 -17.61 -19.14
CA VAL A 377 14.62 -16.33 -19.24
C VAL A 377 14.81 -15.64 -20.59
N LEU A 378 16.03 -15.61 -21.12
CA LEU A 378 16.37 -14.90 -22.36
C LEU A 378 15.62 -15.42 -23.59
N ASP A 379 15.21 -16.69 -23.59
CA ASP A 379 14.43 -17.29 -24.67
C ASP A 379 12.93 -17.27 -24.36
N LYS A 380 12.53 -17.70 -23.17
CA LYS A 380 11.12 -17.84 -22.78
C LYS A 380 10.41 -16.49 -22.64
N LYS A 381 11.12 -15.45 -22.22
CA LYS A 381 10.58 -14.09 -22.14
C LYS A 381 10.21 -13.53 -23.53
N LYS A 382 10.89 -13.94 -24.60
CA LYS A 382 10.52 -13.57 -25.98
C LYS A 382 9.14 -14.11 -26.37
N GLU A 383 8.81 -15.36 -25.98
CA GLU A 383 7.50 -15.92 -26.24
C GLU A 383 6.42 -15.22 -25.41
N ASN A 384 6.68 -14.93 -24.12
CA ASN A 384 5.76 -14.13 -23.31
C ASN A 384 5.49 -12.75 -23.91
N LYS A 385 6.53 -12.07 -24.42
CA LYS A 385 6.41 -10.78 -25.11
C LYS A 385 5.56 -10.89 -26.38
N ARG A 386 5.85 -11.87 -27.25
CA ARG A 386 5.08 -12.10 -28.48
C ARG A 386 3.60 -12.35 -28.19
N ARG A 387 3.30 -13.18 -27.18
CA ARG A 387 1.92 -13.48 -26.76
C ARG A 387 1.23 -12.27 -26.12
N LEU A 388 1.96 -11.46 -25.35
CA LEU A 388 1.45 -10.20 -24.80
C LEU A 388 1.09 -9.22 -25.92
N GLN A 389 1.95 -9.06 -26.96
CA GLN A 389 1.68 -8.23 -28.12
C GLN A 389 0.42 -8.71 -28.86
N GLU A 390 0.27 -10.03 -29.03
CA GLU A 390 -0.89 -10.66 -29.69
C GLU A 390 -2.19 -10.39 -28.89
N GLU A 391 -2.21 -10.67 -27.58
CA GLU A 391 -3.37 -10.47 -26.71
C GLU A 391 -3.83 -9.00 -26.69
N LEU A 392 -2.88 -8.08 -26.66
CA LEU A 392 -3.16 -6.65 -26.53
C LEU A 392 -3.34 -5.92 -27.87
N GLY A 393 -3.28 -6.64 -29.01
CA GLY A 393 -3.44 -6.06 -30.34
C GLY A 393 -2.31 -5.09 -30.73
N LEU A 394 -1.13 -5.27 -30.12
CA LEU A 394 0.09 -4.54 -30.50
C LEU A 394 0.73 -5.14 -31.75
N ALA A 395 1.56 -4.36 -32.44
CA ALA A 395 2.35 -4.87 -33.55
C ALA A 395 3.30 -5.97 -33.05
N GLN A 396 3.16 -7.18 -33.61
CA GLN A 396 3.99 -8.34 -33.25
C GLN A 396 5.38 -8.17 -33.87
N ASP A 397 6.29 -7.62 -33.11
CA ASP A 397 7.71 -7.44 -33.49
C ASP A 397 8.58 -7.61 -32.24
N ASP A 398 9.38 -8.66 -32.20
CA ASP A 398 10.28 -9.00 -31.10
C ASP A 398 11.41 -7.96 -30.90
N ARG A 399 11.69 -7.16 -31.94
CA ARG A 399 12.67 -6.07 -31.89
C ARG A 399 12.14 -4.81 -31.21
N LYS A 400 10.81 -4.65 -31.03
CA LYS A 400 10.25 -3.50 -30.31
C LYS A 400 10.68 -3.53 -28.84
N PHE A 401 10.97 -2.38 -28.26
CA PHE A 401 11.19 -2.23 -26.83
C PHE A 401 9.87 -2.02 -26.11
N VAL A 402 9.44 -2.99 -25.31
CA VAL A 402 8.13 -2.95 -24.62
C VAL A 402 8.30 -2.43 -23.20
N ILE A 403 7.67 -1.30 -22.90
CA ILE A 403 7.62 -0.67 -21.58
C ILE A 403 6.26 -0.96 -20.93
N GLY A 404 6.26 -1.65 -19.78
CA GLY A 404 5.09 -1.81 -18.92
C GLY A 404 4.94 -0.65 -17.93
N LEU A 405 3.70 -0.24 -17.65
CA LEU A 405 3.34 0.70 -16.61
C LEU A 405 2.13 0.14 -15.85
N ILE A 406 2.35 -0.37 -14.63
CA ILE A 406 1.33 -1.01 -13.80
C ILE A 406 1.16 -0.20 -12.52
N SER A 407 0.07 0.58 -12.39
CA SER A 407 -0.15 1.38 -11.19
C SER A 407 -1.58 1.90 -11.07
N ARG A 408 -1.94 2.43 -9.89
CA ARG A 408 -3.08 3.35 -9.79
C ARG A 408 -2.77 4.60 -10.61
N LEU A 409 -3.71 5.04 -11.46
CA LEU A 409 -3.51 6.19 -12.34
C LEU A 409 -3.75 7.51 -11.59
N THR A 410 -2.82 7.87 -10.72
CA THR A 410 -2.88 9.06 -9.85
C THR A 410 -1.62 9.92 -9.99
N ASN A 411 -1.73 11.18 -9.57
CA ASN A 411 -0.60 12.13 -9.58
C ASN A 411 0.62 11.63 -8.78
N GLN A 412 0.40 10.83 -7.72
CA GLN A 412 1.48 10.20 -6.95
C GLN A 412 2.43 9.38 -7.84
N LYS A 413 1.89 8.73 -8.87
CA LYS A 413 2.63 7.79 -9.72
C LYS A 413 3.42 8.46 -10.87
N GLY A 414 3.44 9.80 -10.93
CA GLY A 414 4.27 10.54 -11.89
C GLY A 414 3.77 10.48 -13.33
N LEU A 415 2.47 10.25 -13.51
CA LEU A 415 1.88 10.10 -14.84
C LEU A 415 1.82 11.41 -15.62
N ASP A 416 1.86 12.55 -14.96
CA ASP A 416 2.04 13.87 -15.56
C ASP A 416 3.39 13.98 -16.30
N LEU A 417 4.46 13.41 -15.76
CA LEU A 417 5.74 13.32 -16.46
C LEU A 417 5.61 12.45 -17.72
N VAL A 418 5.03 11.25 -17.58
CA VAL A 418 4.88 10.29 -18.69
C VAL A 418 4.04 10.89 -19.82
N THR A 419 2.85 11.43 -19.51
CA THR A 419 1.96 11.99 -20.53
C THR A 419 2.56 13.21 -21.24
N SER A 420 3.40 13.99 -20.56
CA SER A 420 4.07 15.15 -21.16
C SER A 420 5.14 14.81 -22.20
N ILE A 421 5.75 13.61 -22.10
CA ILE A 421 6.84 13.17 -22.99
C ILE A 421 6.45 11.98 -23.86
N LEU A 422 5.25 11.44 -23.76
CA LEU A 422 4.87 10.19 -24.42
C LEU A 422 5.11 10.24 -25.92
N SER A 423 4.78 11.33 -26.60
CA SER A 423 5.08 11.52 -28.03
C SER A 423 6.57 11.50 -28.37
N GLN A 424 7.44 11.81 -27.39
CA GLN A 424 8.89 11.77 -27.59
C GLN A 424 9.48 10.37 -27.33
N ILE A 425 8.77 9.55 -26.56
CA ILE A 425 9.12 8.13 -26.33
C ILE A 425 8.82 7.30 -27.59
N MET A 426 7.72 7.62 -28.28
CA MET A 426 7.22 6.88 -29.45
C MET A 426 8.01 7.18 -30.72
N ASP A 427 8.96 6.32 -31.05
CA ASP A 427 9.89 6.44 -32.16
C ASP A 427 9.74 5.35 -33.24
N GLY A 428 8.66 4.58 -33.16
CA GLY A 428 8.41 3.43 -34.03
C GLY A 428 9.12 2.13 -33.62
N HIS A 429 10.01 2.17 -32.63
CA HIS A 429 10.67 0.99 -32.05
C HIS A 429 10.27 0.70 -30.62
N THR A 430 9.40 1.52 -30.03
CA THR A 430 8.94 1.43 -28.65
C THR A 430 7.46 1.11 -28.59
N GLN A 431 7.08 0.23 -27.66
CA GLN A 431 5.68 -0.03 -27.30
C GLN A 431 5.45 0.28 -25.82
N ILE A 432 4.26 0.76 -25.47
CA ILE A 432 3.86 1.07 -24.09
C ILE A 432 2.57 0.33 -23.75
N VAL A 433 2.62 -0.43 -22.65
CA VAL A 433 1.46 -1.13 -22.08
C VAL A 433 1.13 -0.54 -20.73
N VAL A 434 -0.03 0.09 -20.60
CA VAL A 434 -0.53 0.67 -19.36
C VAL A 434 -1.60 -0.25 -18.77
N LEU A 435 -1.52 -0.53 -17.46
CA LEU A 435 -2.55 -1.25 -16.69
C LEU A 435 -2.85 -0.51 -15.39
N GLY A 436 -4.11 -0.15 -15.19
CA GLY A 436 -4.59 0.46 -13.95
C GLY A 436 -5.82 1.34 -14.13
N THR A 437 -6.34 1.82 -13.01
CA THR A 437 -7.47 2.77 -12.93
C THR A 437 -7.12 3.92 -11.99
N GLY A 438 -7.82 5.07 -12.14
CA GLY A 438 -7.60 6.19 -11.23
C GLY A 438 -8.24 7.50 -11.68
N ASP A 439 -7.46 8.57 -11.73
CA ASP A 439 -7.94 9.88 -12.12
C ASP A 439 -8.30 9.90 -13.61
N ARG A 440 -9.51 10.31 -13.91
CA ARG A 440 -10.08 10.31 -15.28
C ARG A 440 -9.20 11.04 -16.30
N SER A 441 -8.52 12.09 -15.87
CA SER A 441 -7.61 12.85 -16.75
C SER A 441 -6.46 11.99 -17.30
N TYR A 442 -5.90 11.07 -16.48
CA TYR A 442 -4.87 10.15 -16.94
C TYR A 442 -5.45 8.99 -17.75
N GLU A 443 -6.60 8.46 -17.36
CA GLU A 443 -7.29 7.43 -18.14
C GLU A 443 -7.61 7.92 -19.56
N ASP A 444 -8.18 9.12 -19.70
CA ASP A 444 -8.52 9.71 -20.99
C ASP A 444 -7.25 10.04 -21.81
N ALA A 445 -6.17 10.49 -21.16
CA ALA A 445 -4.91 10.72 -21.84
C ALA A 445 -4.30 9.42 -22.42
N PHE A 446 -4.31 8.31 -21.68
CA PHE A 446 -3.79 7.04 -22.20
C PHE A 446 -4.68 6.46 -23.32
N ARG A 447 -6.01 6.57 -23.24
CA ARG A 447 -6.92 6.22 -24.35
C ARG A 447 -6.64 7.04 -25.60
N TYR A 448 -6.36 8.34 -25.44
CA TYR A 448 -5.96 9.21 -26.56
C TYR A 448 -4.66 8.71 -27.22
N TYR A 449 -3.65 8.39 -26.43
CA TYR A 449 -2.37 7.90 -26.96
C TYR A 449 -2.50 6.52 -27.59
N GLU A 450 -3.32 5.62 -27.09
CA GLU A 450 -3.65 4.34 -27.73
C GLU A 450 -4.26 4.54 -29.12
N HIS A 451 -5.16 5.51 -29.24
CA HIS A 451 -5.74 5.86 -30.55
C HIS A 451 -4.70 6.49 -31.49
N ALA A 452 -3.86 7.38 -30.96
CA ALA A 452 -2.85 8.11 -31.77
C ALA A 452 -1.69 7.20 -32.22
N TYR A 453 -1.32 6.20 -31.41
CA TYR A 453 -0.21 5.27 -31.67
C TYR A 453 -0.72 3.83 -31.72
N LYS A 454 -1.72 3.61 -32.57
CA LYS A 454 -2.38 2.30 -32.72
C LYS A 454 -1.36 1.21 -33.08
N GLY A 455 -1.34 0.14 -32.30
CA GLY A 455 -0.40 -0.98 -32.43
C GLY A 455 0.92 -0.79 -31.67
N ASP A 456 1.17 0.39 -31.08
CA ASP A 456 2.36 0.64 -30.25
C ASP A 456 2.00 1.10 -28.83
N VAL A 457 0.79 1.58 -28.57
CA VAL A 457 0.31 1.89 -27.23
C VAL A 457 -0.95 1.08 -26.94
N CYS A 458 -1.04 0.47 -25.77
CA CYS A 458 -2.24 -0.21 -25.27
C CYS A 458 -2.57 0.29 -23.85
N SER A 459 -3.80 0.78 -23.64
CA SER A 459 -4.28 1.29 -22.37
C SER A 459 -5.33 0.35 -21.75
N ASN A 460 -4.91 -0.48 -20.80
CA ASN A 460 -5.79 -1.35 -20.05
C ASN A 460 -6.31 -0.59 -18.82
N ILE A 461 -7.43 0.15 -18.98
CA ILE A 461 -8.03 0.92 -17.90
C ILE A 461 -8.93 0.02 -17.06
N MET A 462 -8.28 -0.85 -16.28
CA MET A 462 -8.93 -1.83 -15.41
C MET A 462 -7.98 -2.32 -14.32
N TYR A 463 -8.53 -3.01 -13.32
CA TYR A 463 -7.76 -3.87 -12.42
C TYR A 463 -7.82 -5.29 -12.97
N ASP A 464 -6.67 -5.86 -13.30
CA ASP A 464 -6.56 -7.24 -13.78
C ASP A 464 -5.21 -7.84 -13.32
N GLU A 465 -5.28 -8.74 -12.35
CA GLU A 465 -4.09 -9.36 -11.76
C GLU A 465 -3.39 -10.29 -12.76
N THR A 466 -4.15 -11.08 -13.53
CA THR A 466 -3.57 -11.98 -14.54
C THR A 466 -2.80 -11.20 -15.60
N ARG A 467 -3.38 -10.08 -16.05
CA ARG A 467 -2.72 -9.20 -17.02
C ARG A 467 -1.47 -8.53 -16.45
N ALA A 468 -1.47 -8.18 -15.15
CA ALA A 468 -0.27 -7.67 -14.49
C ALA A 468 0.88 -8.68 -14.55
N HIS A 469 0.64 -9.96 -14.22
CA HIS A 469 1.63 -11.04 -14.33
C HIS A 469 2.18 -11.18 -15.75
N ARG A 470 1.30 -11.14 -16.77
CA ARG A 470 1.69 -11.22 -18.18
C ARG A 470 2.51 -10.00 -18.65
N ILE A 471 2.19 -8.81 -18.13
CA ILE A 471 2.99 -7.60 -18.42
C ILE A 471 4.37 -7.71 -17.78
N TYR A 472 4.49 -8.16 -16.53
CA TYR A 472 5.79 -8.39 -15.91
C TYR A 472 6.61 -9.43 -16.70
N ALA A 473 5.99 -10.48 -17.20
CA ALA A 473 6.69 -11.50 -17.98
C ALA A 473 7.04 -11.06 -19.41
N GLY A 474 6.20 -10.24 -20.06
CA GLY A 474 6.32 -9.89 -21.48
C GLY A 474 6.97 -8.54 -21.78
N ALA A 475 7.01 -7.60 -20.82
CA ALA A 475 7.68 -6.32 -21.02
C ALA A 475 9.22 -6.46 -20.91
N ASP A 476 9.95 -5.60 -21.60
CA ASP A 476 11.41 -5.49 -21.47
C ASP A 476 11.78 -4.61 -20.28
N ALA A 477 11.03 -3.52 -20.07
CA ALA A 477 11.24 -2.62 -18.94
C ALA A 477 9.93 -2.28 -18.23
N LEU A 478 10.03 -1.94 -16.93
CA LEU A 478 8.90 -1.42 -16.14
C LEU A 478 9.17 0.03 -15.74
N LEU A 479 8.20 0.92 -16.02
CA LEU A 479 8.31 2.34 -15.73
C LEU A 479 7.63 2.69 -14.41
N VAL A 480 8.39 3.25 -13.44
CA VAL A 480 7.89 3.67 -12.12
C VAL A 480 8.37 5.08 -11.77
N PRO A 481 7.85 6.15 -12.41
CA PRO A 481 8.35 7.52 -12.26
C PRO A 481 7.73 8.28 -11.08
N SER A 482 7.44 7.60 -9.99
CA SER A 482 6.65 8.10 -8.86
C SER A 482 7.18 9.39 -8.26
N ARG A 483 6.27 10.32 -7.93
CA ARG A 483 6.59 11.55 -7.18
C ARG A 483 7.10 11.23 -5.77
N PHE A 484 6.52 10.23 -5.15
CA PHE A 484 7.01 9.57 -3.93
C PHE A 484 6.53 8.13 -3.93
N GLU A 485 7.38 7.22 -3.46
CA GLU A 485 7.08 5.78 -3.40
C GLU A 485 7.65 5.23 -2.09
N PRO A 486 6.82 5.03 -1.06
CA PRO A 486 7.32 4.57 0.24
C PRO A 486 8.16 3.29 0.16
N CYS A 487 7.71 2.28 -0.55
CA CYS A 487 8.46 1.08 -0.88
C CYS A 487 8.48 0.81 -2.38
N GLY A 488 7.29 0.61 -2.96
CA GLY A 488 7.10 0.01 -4.27
C GLY A 488 7.30 -1.51 -4.22
N LEU A 489 6.33 -2.25 -4.76
CA LEU A 489 6.45 -3.70 -4.97
C LEU A 489 6.65 -4.00 -6.45
N THR A 490 6.15 -3.14 -7.32
CA THR A 490 6.16 -3.34 -8.78
C THR A 490 7.56 -3.49 -9.36
N GLN A 491 8.55 -2.71 -8.90
CA GLN A 491 9.93 -2.86 -9.33
C GLN A 491 10.58 -4.15 -8.82
N LEU A 492 10.21 -4.61 -7.60
CA LEU A 492 10.70 -5.88 -7.06
C LEU A 492 10.17 -7.06 -7.88
N ILE A 493 8.87 -7.05 -8.16
CA ILE A 493 8.23 -8.05 -9.01
C ILE A 493 8.83 -8.02 -10.41
N ALA A 494 8.99 -6.83 -11.01
CA ALA A 494 9.60 -6.68 -12.34
C ALA A 494 10.99 -7.30 -12.40
N MET A 495 11.88 -6.99 -11.45
CA MET A 495 13.22 -7.58 -11.37
C MET A 495 13.16 -9.11 -11.27
N HIS A 496 12.30 -9.65 -10.43
CA HIS A 496 12.14 -11.11 -10.28
C HIS A 496 11.61 -11.79 -11.55
N TYR A 497 10.86 -11.05 -12.38
CA TYR A 497 10.39 -11.49 -13.71
C TYR A 497 11.36 -11.15 -14.85
N GLY A 498 12.56 -10.66 -14.54
CA GLY A 498 13.56 -10.26 -15.52
C GLY A 498 13.15 -9.04 -16.37
N THR A 499 12.34 -8.17 -15.82
CA THR A 499 11.89 -6.90 -16.43
C THR A 499 12.61 -5.75 -15.77
N VAL A 500 13.43 -5.03 -16.56
CA VAL A 500 14.36 -4.03 -16.03
C VAL A 500 13.61 -2.78 -15.56
N PRO A 501 13.77 -2.31 -14.32
CA PRO A 501 13.08 -1.13 -13.81
C PRO A 501 13.69 0.18 -14.33
N ILE A 502 12.81 1.12 -14.71
CA ILE A 502 13.14 2.53 -14.97
C ILE A 502 12.41 3.37 -13.93
N VAL A 503 13.13 3.95 -12.97
CA VAL A 503 12.50 4.49 -11.76
C VAL A 503 13.04 5.88 -11.38
N ARG A 504 12.25 6.65 -10.62
CA ARG A 504 12.77 7.82 -9.93
C ARG A 504 13.41 7.42 -8.59
N GLU A 505 14.52 8.07 -8.24
CA GLU A 505 15.22 7.84 -6.97
C GLU A 505 14.48 8.47 -5.79
N THR A 506 13.48 7.73 -5.24
CA THR A 506 12.70 8.13 -4.06
C THR A 506 12.27 6.90 -3.28
N GLY A 507 12.25 7.01 -1.95
CA GLY A 507 11.80 5.94 -1.04
C GLY A 507 12.40 4.58 -1.39
N GLY A 508 11.56 3.55 -1.41
CA GLY A 508 12.02 2.18 -1.69
C GLY A 508 12.52 1.96 -3.12
N LEU A 509 12.14 2.79 -4.09
CA LEU A 509 12.74 2.71 -5.43
C LEU A 509 14.24 2.98 -5.38
N LYS A 510 14.67 3.98 -4.60
CA LYS A 510 16.09 4.29 -4.41
C LYS A 510 16.84 3.20 -3.63
N ASP A 511 16.16 2.54 -2.68
CA ASP A 511 16.78 1.50 -1.86
C ASP A 511 16.94 0.17 -2.60
N THR A 512 16.16 -0.06 -3.67
CA THR A 512 16.08 -1.35 -4.37
C THR A 512 16.64 -1.35 -5.78
N VAL A 513 16.66 -0.17 -6.45
CA VAL A 513 17.15 -0.02 -7.81
C VAL A 513 18.44 0.79 -7.82
N GLU A 514 19.55 0.11 -8.10
CA GLU A 514 20.87 0.72 -8.27
C GLU A 514 21.03 1.20 -9.71
N PRO A 515 21.46 2.46 -9.92
CA PRO A 515 21.72 2.98 -11.26
C PRO A 515 22.70 2.10 -12.03
N TYR A 516 22.35 1.73 -13.27
CA TYR A 516 23.25 0.97 -14.12
C TYR A 516 24.53 1.75 -14.42
N ASN A 517 25.67 1.10 -14.18
CA ASN A 517 27.01 1.64 -14.44
C ASN A 517 27.64 0.91 -15.63
N MET A 518 27.74 1.60 -16.77
CA MET A 518 28.27 1.03 -18.02
C MET A 518 29.75 0.67 -17.96
N TYR A 519 30.55 1.31 -17.10
CA TYR A 519 31.99 1.06 -17.01
C TYR A 519 32.33 -0.24 -16.29
N PHE A 520 31.49 -0.61 -15.32
CA PHE A 520 31.69 -1.80 -14.50
C PHE A 520 30.64 -2.89 -14.78
N ASN A 521 29.67 -2.62 -15.64
CA ASN A 521 28.54 -3.47 -15.92
C ASN A 521 27.81 -3.93 -14.61
N THR A 522 27.56 -2.98 -13.72
CA THR A 522 26.87 -3.19 -12.43
C THR A 522 25.60 -2.36 -12.36
N GLY A 523 24.80 -2.59 -11.31
CA GLY A 523 23.47 -1.99 -11.16
C GLY A 523 22.37 -2.89 -11.73
N ASN A 524 21.12 -2.51 -11.52
CA ASN A 524 19.95 -3.34 -11.81
C ASN A 524 18.76 -2.54 -12.39
N GLY A 525 19.02 -1.36 -12.96
CA GLY A 525 17.99 -0.56 -13.60
C GLY A 525 18.46 0.83 -14.01
N PHE A 526 17.55 1.62 -14.54
CA PHE A 526 17.82 2.98 -14.97
C PHE A 526 17.08 3.96 -14.06
N THR A 527 17.80 4.98 -13.57
CA THR A 527 17.25 5.89 -12.57
C THR A 527 17.35 7.35 -13.02
N PHE A 528 16.52 8.21 -12.43
CA PHE A 528 16.64 9.66 -12.49
C PHE A 528 16.31 10.26 -11.11
N ASP A 529 16.98 11.35 -10.73
CA ASP A 529 16.97 11.88 -9.35
C ASP A 529 15.84 12.88 -9.10
N ARG A 530 15.61 13.84 -9.99
CA ARG A 530 14.62 14.91 -9.81
C ARG A 530 13.30 14.61 -10.50
N TYR A 531 12.21 15.13 -9.96
CA TYR A 531 10.89 15.01 -10.55
C TYR A 531 10.76 15.92 -11.77
N ASP A 532 11.30 15.45 -12.90
CA ASP A 532 11.45 16.20 -14.14
C ASP A 532 11.25 15.30 -15.36
N ALA A 533 10.45 15.77 -16.34
CA ALA A 533 10.09 14.99 -17.51
C ALA A 533 11.27 14.76 -18.48
N GLY A 534 12.19 15.72 -18.58
CA GLY A 534 13.38 15.58 -19.41
C GLY A 534 14.34 14.53 -18.86
N LEU A 535 14.51 14.48 -17.53
CA LEU A 535 15.33 13.45 -16.88
C LEU A 535 14.69 12.05 -16.99
N LEU A 536 13.37 11.97 -16.93
CA LEU A 536 12.65 10.73 -17.20
C LEU A 536 12.88 10.25 -18.63
N LEU A 537 12.76 11.16 -19.61
CA LEU A 537 13.03 10.85 -21.02
C LEU A 537 14.48 10.39 -21.23
N ASP A 538 15.45 11.04 -20.57
CA ASP A 538 16.86 10.62 -20.60
C ASP A 538 17.04 9.21 -20.05
N ALA A 539 16.42 8.87 -18.91
CA ALA A 539 16.50 7.52 -18.34
C ALA A 539 15.91 6.46 -19.28
N ILE A 540 14.76 6.76 -19.92
CA ILE A 540 14.15 5.87 -20.92
C ILE A 540 15.09 5.71 -22.13
N ASN A 541 15.68 6.80 -22.64
CA ASN A 541 16.57 6.75 -23.80
C ASN A 541 17.86 5.98 -23.49
N ARG A 542 18.42 6.13 -22.28
CA ARG A 542 19.57 5.30 -21.85
C ARG A 542 19.19 3.82 -21.83
N ALA A 543 18.04 3.45 -21.28
CA ALA A 543 17.56 2.07 -21.28
C ALA A 543 17.39 1.53 -22.71
N LYS A 544 16.80 2.31 -23.63
CA LYS A 544 16.63 1.94 -25.05
C LYS A 544 17.98 1.74 -25.74
N THR A 545 18.93 2.66 -25.55
CA THR A 545 20.27 2.54 -26.12
C THR A 545 20.94 1.23 -25.69
N PHE A 546 20.86 0.89 -24.40
CA PHE A 546 21.40 -0.38 -23.91
C PHE A 546 20.67 -1.59 -24.48
N TYR A 547 19.36 -1.56 -24.57
CA TYR A 547 18.58 -2.64 -25.13
C TYR A 547 18.93 -2.93 -26.60
N PHE A 548 19.14 -1.88 -27.43
CA PHE A 548 19.39 -2.02 -28.85
C PHE A 548 20.87 -2.20 -29.19
N GLU A 549 21.77 -1.49 -28.51
CA GLU A 549 23.18 -1.41 -28.88
C GLU A 549 24.09 -2.28 -28.01
N ASN A 550 23.67 -2.63 -26.79
CA ASN A 550 24.46 -3.39 -25.83
C ASN A 550 23.67 -4.58 -25.26
N ARG A 551 23.08 -5.37 -26.16
CA ARG A 551 22.17 -6.47 -25.79
C ARG A 551 22.78 -7.46 -24.81
N TRP A 552 24.05 -7.77 -24.91
CA TRP A 552 24.72 -8.64 -23.95
C TRP A 552 24.70 -8.10 -22.51
N CYS A 553 25.01 -6.81 -22.34
CA CYS A 553 24.95 -6.18 -21.01
C CYS A 553 23.49 -6.13 -20.47
N TRP A 554 22.51 -5.93 -21.35
CA TRP A 554 21.10 -5.99 -20.99
C TRP A 554 20.70 -7.37 -20.50
N ASP A 555 21.09 -8.41 -21.22
CA ASP A 555 20.77 -9.80 -20.88
C ASP A 555 21.43 -10.23 -19.56
N GLU A 556 22.64 -9.80 -19.27
CA GLU A 556 23.29 -9.99 -17.96
C GLU A 556 22.58 -9.23 -16.83
N MET A 557 22.06 -8.02 -17.09
CA MET A 557 21.25 -7.28 -16.10
C MET A 557 19.97 -8.02 -15.78
N VAL A 558 19.27 -8.54 -16.79
CA VAL A 558 18.07 -9.36 -16.62
C VAL A 558 18.34 -10.57 -15.71
N GLN A 559 19.43 -11.29 -15.96
CA GLN A 559 19.80 -12.47 -15.14
C GLN A 559 20.19 -12.05 -13.71
N ARG A 560 20.94 -10.97 -13.55
CA ARG A 560 21.34 -10.43 -12.24
C ARG A 560 20.14 -9.98 -11.40
N ASP A 561 19.11 -9.40 -12.04
CA ASP A 561 17.87 -8.99 -11.38
C ASP A 561 17.08 -10.20 -10.87
N MET A 562 17.00 -11.26 -11.65
CA MET A 562 16.33 -12.50 -11.27
C MET A 562 17.08 -13.28 -10.18
N ASP A 563 18.41 -13.18 -10.13
CA ASP A 563 19.24 -13.85 -9.10
C ASP A 563 19.16 -13.18 -7.72
N LYS A 564 18.66 -11.94 -7.67
CA LYS A 564 18.56 -11.17 -6.43
C LYS A 564 17.47 -11.76 -5.51
N ASN A 565 17.82 -12.05 -4.25
CA ASN A 565 16.81 -12.45 -3.28
C ASN A 565 15.95 -11.25 -2.86
N LEU A 566 14.75 -11.17 -3.45
CA LEU A 566 13.74 -10.14 -3.20
C LEU A 566 12.58 -10.66 -2.34
N SER A 567 12.71 -11.88 -1.79
CA SER A 567 11.70 -12.48 -0.93
C SER A 567 11.56 -11.76 0.41
N TRP A 568 10.51 -12.10 1.16
CA TRP A 568 10.29 -11.60 2.51
C TRP A 568 11.32 -12.07 3.55
N GLU A 569 12.18 -13.01 3.23
CA GLU A 569 13.12 -13.61 4.20
C GLU A 569 14.00 -12.56 4.89
N ASN A 570 14.66 -11.69 4.10
CA ASN A 570 15.52 -10.64 4.66
C ASN A 570 14.76 -9.63 5.52
N SER A 571 13.56 -9.24 5.08
CA SER A 571 12.72 -8.28 5.79
C SER A 571 12.19 -8.90 7.09
N ALA A 572 11.72 -10.15 7.04
CA ALA A 572 11.27 -10.90 8.22
C ALA A 572 12.39 -11.07 9.25
N ASN A 573 13.64 -11.35 8.81
CA ASN A 573 14.81 -11.40 9.69
C ASN A 573 15.05 -10.06 10.41
N GLN A 574 14.92 -8.93 9.70
CA GLN A 574 15.07 -7.60 10.30
C GLN A 574 13.96 -7.31 11.32
N TYR A 575 12.70 -7.66 11.01
CA TYR A 575 11.58 -7.53 11.95
C TYR A 575 11.77 -8.45 13.16
N LYS A 576 12.17 -9.71 12.96
CA LYS A 576 12.45 -10.64 14.06
C LYS A 576 13.52 -10.11 15.02
N ASN A 577 14.63 -9.58 14.49
CA ASN A 577 15.66 -8.95 15.29
C ASN A 577 15.13 -7.75 16.08
N LEU A 578 14.30 -6.92 15.45
CA LEU A 578 13.64 -5.79 16.11
C LEU A 578 12.73 -6.25 17.26
N TYR A 579 11.98 -7.34 17.08
CA TYR A 579 11.14 -7.92 18.15
C TYR A 579 11.98 -8.45 19.32
N LEU A 580 13.07 -9.14 19.02
CA LEU A 580 13.99 -9.63 20.04
C LEU A 580 14.62 -8.47 20.84
N ASP A 581 15.03 -7.40 20.18
CA ASP A 581 15.60 -6.22 20.84
C ASP A 581 14.61 -5.51 21.76
N LEU A 582 13.34 -5.44 21.37
CA LEU A 582 12.28 -4.81 22.16
C LEU A 582 11.87 -5.63 23.40
N THR A 583 12.10 -6.94 23.39
CA THR A 583 11.58 -7.89 24.38
C THR A 583 12.70 -8.58 25.17
N ARG A 584 13.89 -8.00 25.15
CA ARG A 584 15.03 -8.37 26.01
C ARG A 584 14.79 -8.16 27.50
#